data_892f679560929fd51efbd32771ac3fa6
#
_entry.id   892f679560929fd51efbd32771ac3fa6
#
_cell.length_a   1.000
_cell.length_b   1.000
_cell.length_c   1.000
_cell.angle_alpha   90.00
_cell.angle_beta   90.00
_cell.angle_gamma   90.00
#
_symmetry.space_group_name_H-M   'P 1'
#
loop_
_entity.id
_entity.type
_entity.pdbx_description
1 polymer ?
#
loop_
_entity_poly.entity_id
_entity_poly.type
_entity_poly.pdbx_seq_one_letter_code
_entity_poly.pdbx_strand_id
1 'polypeptide(L)'
;MTALGRLAGLVLAVGVLSTPAAAQVADLRSTTQFRVCADPANAPMSSRDGSGFENKLAEFFGQQLGLPVTYFWFPSGMGFVQRTLREGNCDVVIGYAQGDELVQNTNHYYTSVYGIVTRRDGSLAKVDRLSDPALKAVGIGVVAGTPPATHLARAGLAPNMRGADLFVDRRVEDPMGDLLEDVRSGATGAAVLWGPLAGPRVKDDPDLQFTPLLHEEASPRLFFRITMGVRPEEQEWKRELNSLIRRNQDGINQILHDAGVPLVDDYGKEVLP
;
A
#
# COMPACT_ATOMS: atom_id res chain seq x y z
N MET A 1 8.34 4.82 -97.13
CA MET A 1 9.22 5.43 -96.08
C MET A 1 8.41 5.50 -94.84
N THR A 2 8.65 4.59 -93.88
CA THR A 2 7.85 4.24 -92.71
C THR A 2 8.45 4.89 -91.47
N ALA A 3 7.68 5.71 -90.82
CA ALA A 3 8.05 6.29 -89.49
C ALA A 3 7.52 5.42 -88.33
N LEU A 4 8.43 4.86 -87.55
CA LEU A 4 8.12 4.15 -86.28
C LEU A 4 7.90 5.16 -85.16
N GLY A 5 6.70 5.21 -84.62
CA GLY A 5 6.40 5.90 -83.36
C GLY A 5 6.74 5.04 -82.15
N ARG A 6 7.58 5.54 -81.24
CA ARG A 6 7.89 4.91 -79.92
C ARG A 6 6.88 5.41 -78.89
N LEU A 7 6.04 4.49 -78.40
CA LEU A 7 5.21 4.73 -77.19
C LEU A 7 6.09 4.45 -75.97
N ALA A 8 6.32 5.48 -75.18
CA ALA A 8 6.95 5.33 -73.83
C ALA A 8 5.84 5.09 -72.79
N GLY A 9 5.79 3.88 -72.22
CA GLY A 9 4.89 3.55 -71.17
C GLY A 9 5.43 4.05 -69.82
N LEU A 10 4.67 4.92 -69.15
CA LEU A 10 4.95 5.44 -67.81
C LEU A 10 4.40 4.43 -66.81
N VAL A 11 5.30 3.70 -66.13
CA VAL A 11 4.93 2.82 -64.99
C VAL A 11 4.88 3.63 -63.72
N LEU A 12 3.68 3.94 -63.20
CA LEU A 12 3.48 4.50 -61.88
C LEU A 12 3.70 3.39 -60.82
N ALA A 13 4.81 3.45 -60.10
CA ALA A 13 5.03 2.62 -58.93
C ALA A 13 4.26 3.23 -57.73
N VAL A 14 3.16 2.60 -57.34
CA VAL A 14 2.42 2.93 -56.13
C VAL A 14 3.17 2.30 -54.95
N GLY A 15 3.97 3.11 -54.23
CA GLY A 15 4.62 2.72 -52.99
C GLY A 15 3.57 2.56 -51.88
N VAL A 16 3.31 1.34 -51.45
CA VAL A 16 2.51 1.05 -50.26
C VAL A 16 3.38 1.36 -49.03
N LEU A 17 3.14 2.51 -48.41
CA LEU A 17 3.71 2.85 -47.09
C LEU A 17 3.03 1.97 -46.03
N SER A 18 3.66 0.85 -45.70
CA SER A 18 3.28 0.04 -44.56
C SER A 18 3.71 0.80 -43.30
N THR A 19 2.78 1.46 -42.64
CA THR A 19 2.99 1.93 -41.28
C THR A 19 3.12 0.70 -40.36
N PRO A 20 4.19 0.59 -39.52
CA PRO A 20 4.24 -0.47 -38.54
C PRO A 20 3.07 -0.28 -37.57
N ALA A 21 2.11 -1.20 -37.57
CA ALA A 21 1.13 -1.30 -36.52
C ALA A 21 1.92 -1.66 -35.25
N ALA A 22 2.05 -0.71 -34.33
CA ALA A 22 2.52 -1.02 -32.98
C ALA A 22 1.55 -2.08 -32.43
N ALA A 23 2.02 -3.30 -32.28
CA ALA A 23 1.25 -4.35 -31.63
C ALA A 23 0.93 -3.86 -30.22
N GLN A 24 -0.30 -3.45 -29.96
CA GLN A 24 -0.78 -3.21 -28.61
C GLN A 24 -0.70 -4.55 -27.89
N VAL A 25 0.18 -4.61 -26.90
CA VAL A 25 0.19 -5.74 -25.97
C VAL A 25 -1.17 -5.70 -25.27
N ALA A 26 -1.99 -6.73 -25.51
CA ALA A 26 -3.29 -6.82 -24.87
C ALA A 26 -3.09 -6.97 -23.35
N ASP A 27 -3.85 -6.24 -22.56
CA ASP A 27 -3.86 -6.41 -21.11
C ASP A 27 -4.21 -7.88 -20.79
N LEU A 28 -3.41 -8.49 -19.90
CA LEU A 28 -3.61 -9.88 -19.45
C LEU A 28 -4.67 -9.98 -18.36
N ARG A 29 -5.23 -8.86 -17.92
CA ARG A 29 -6.25 -8.81 -16.87
C ARG A 29 -7.51 -9.58 -17.27
N SER A 30 -8.18 -10.15 -16.29
CA SER A 30 -9.51 -10.72 -16.48
C SER A 30 -10.53 -9.62 -16.80
N THR A 31 -11.43 -9.90 -17.75
CA THR A 31 -12.57 -9.02 -18.08
C THR A 31 -13.87 -9.47 -17.42
N THR A 32 -13.85 -10.60 -16.71
CA THR A 32 -15.03 -11.21 -16.07
C THR A 32 -14.95 -11.26 -14.55
N GLN A 33 -13.77 -10.97 -13.97
CA GLN A 33 -13.52 -11.00 -12.54
C GLN A 33 -12.54 -9.90 -12.15
N PHE A 34 -12.69 -9.36 -10.95
CA PHE A 34 -11.70 -8.51 -10.30
C PHE A 34 -10.79 -9.41 -9.45
N ARG A 35 -9.63 -9.81 -10.02
CA ARG A 35 -8.70 -10.77 -9.41
C ARG A 35 -7.67 -10.05 -8.55
N VAL A 36 -7.77 -10.21 -7.23
CA VAL A 36 -6.93 -9.52 -6.24
C VAL A 36 -5.84 -10.45 -5.70
N CYS A 37 -4.61 -9.94 -5.66
CA CYS A 37 -3.50 -10.59 -4.95
C CYS A 37 -3.54 -10.16 -3.49
N ALA A 38 -3.69 -11.07 -2.55
CA ALA A 38 -3.80 -10.73 -1.13
C ALA A 38 -3.15 -11.76 -0.21
N ASP A 39 -2.78 -11.31 0.98
CA ASP A 39 -2.27 -12.17 2.04
C ASP A 39 -3.46 -12.71 2.85
N PRO A 40 -3.55 -14.04 3.06
CA PRO A 40 -4.65 -14.63 3.82
C PRO A 40 -4.61 -14.33 5.33
N ALA A 41 -3.49 -13.82 5.87
CA ALA A 41 -3.25 -13.67 7.30
C ALA A 41 -2.61 -12.31 7.66
N ASN A 42 -2.91 -11.23 6.94
CA ASN A 42 -2.38 -9.89 7.16
C ASN A 42 -3.42 -8.95 7.80
N ALA A 43 -4.24 -9.45 8.72
CA ALA A 43 -5.19 -8.60 9.44
C ALA A 43 -4.46 -7.46 10.20
N PRO A 44 -5.02 -6.25 10.21
CA PRO A 44 -6.34 -5.82 9.75
C PRO A 44 -6.42 -5.42 8.26
N MET A 45 -5.34 -5.53 7.49
CA MET A 45 -5.31 -5.16 6.07
C MET A 45 -6.10 -6.17 5.24
N SER A 46 -5.61 -7.41 5.13
CA SER A 46 -6.30 -8.47 4.39
C SER A 46 -6.37 -9.76 5.19
N SER A 47 -7.45 -10.51 5.00
CA SER A 47 -7.68 -11.79 5.65
C SER A 47 -8.51 -12.69 4.75
N ARG A 48 -8.32 -14.01 4.88
CA ARG A 48 -9.06 -15.00 4.11
C ARG A 48 -10.56 -14.99 4.41
N ASP A 49 -10.96 -14.58 5.61
CA ASP A 49 -12.36 -14.45 6.02
C ASP A 49 -13.06 -13.19 5.50
N GLY A 50 -12.32 -12.32 4.79
CA GLY A 50 -12.84 -11.08 4.22
C GLY A 50 -12.96 -9.91 5.21
N SER A 51 -12.51 -10.05 6.45
CA SER A 51 -12.67 -9.03 7.50
C SER A 51 -11.76 -7.81 7.32
N GLY A 52 -10.65 -7.93 6.58
CA GLY A 52 -9.68 -6.86 6.39
C GLY A 52 -10.22 -5.65 5.62
N PHE A 53 -9.70 -4.46 5.89
CA PHE A 53 -10.15 -3.26 5.18
C PHE A 53 -9.77 -3.27 3.69
N GLU A 54 -8.68 -3.91 3.29
CA GLU A 54 -8.34 -4.12 1.88
C GLU A 54 -9.30 -5.08 1.19
N ASN A 55 -9.85 -6.07 1.92
CA ASN A 55 -10.93 -6.90 1.40
C ASN A 55 -12.18 -6.06 1.14
N LYS A 56 -12.56 -5.17 2.07
CA LYS A 56 -13.71 -4.27 1.90
C LYS A 56 -13.50 -3.31 0.73
N LEU A 57 -12.29 -2.78 0.55
CA LEU A 57 -11.92 -1.98 -0.61
C LEU A 57 -12.03 -2.79 -1.92
N ALA A 58 -11.54 -4.04 -1.92
CA ALA A 58 -11.64 -4.92 -3.09
C ALA A 58 -13.08 -5.19 -3.48
N GLU A 59 -13.95 -5.52 -2.52
CA GLU A 59 -15.39 -5.71 -2.74
C GLU A 59 -16.06 -4.44 -3.27
N PHE A 60 -15.73 -3.30 -2.68
CA PHE A 60 -16.21 -2.00 -3.14
C PHE A 60 -15.79 -1.73 -4.59
N PHE A 61 -14.52 -1.93 -4.95
CA PHE A 61 -14.04 -1.73 -6.32
C PHE A 61 -14.68 -2.74 -7.30
N GLY A 62 -14.79 -4.00 -6.91
CA GLY A 62 -15.48 -5.02 -7.70
C GLY A 62 -16.93 -4.63 -8.02
N GLN A 63 -17.65 -4.11 -7.02
CA GLN A 63 -19.00 -3.61 -7.20
C GLN A 63 -19.05 -2.42 -8.17
N GLN A 64 -18.13 -1.46 -8.06
CA GLN A 64 -18.06 -0.30 -8.96
C GLN A 64 -17.69 -0.67 -10.41
N LEU A 65 -16.98 -1.77 -10.60
CA LEU A 65 -16.64 -2.35 -11.90
C LEU A 65 -17.72 -3.29 -12.46
N GLY A 66 -18.69 -3.71 -11.65
CA GLY A 66 -19.65 -4.74 -12.00
C GLY A 66 -19.04 -6.13 -12.15
N LEU A 67 -17.92 -6.40 -11.47
CA LEU A 67 -17.16 -7.64 -11.54
C LEU A 67 -17.15 -8.37 -10.19
N PRO A 68 -17.36 -9.69 -10.16
CA PRO A 68 -17.17 -10.47 -8.95
C PRO A 68 -15.71 -10.46 -8.53
N VAL A 69 -15.46 -10.30 -7.23
CA VAL A 69 -14.11 -10.32 -6.66
C VAL A 69 -13.65 -11.76 -6.44
N THR A 70 -12.41 -12.01 -6.84
CA THR A 70 -11.71 -13.27 -6.56
C THR A 70 -10.33 -12.99 -6.02
N TYR A 71 -9.81 -13.86 -5.15
CA TYR A 71 -8.53 -13.67 -4.52
C TYR A 71 -7.55 -14.77 -4.90
N PHE A 72 -6.32 -14.36 -5.22
CA PHE A 72 -5.17 -15.24 -5.18
C PHE A 72 -4.42 -15.01 -3.86
N TRP A 73 -4.53 -15.98 -2.97
CA TRP A 73 -3.98 -15.90 -1.62
C TRP A 73 -2.52 -16.35 -1.59
N PHE A 74 -1.64 -15.47 -1.18
CA PHE A 74 -0.23 -15.76 -0.98
C PHE A 74 0.32 -14.92 0.19
N PRO A 75 1.18 -15.49 1.08
CA PRO A 75 1.77 -14.74 2.19
C PRO A 75 2.58 -13.54 1.71
N SER A 76 2.36 -12.36 2.30
CA SER A 76 3.14 -11.15 2.03
C SER A 76 4.59 -11.33 2.49
N GLY A 77 5.53 -10.96 1.64
CA GLY A 77 6.96 -11.08 1.92
C GLY A 77 7.78 -11.04 0.64
N MET A 78 9.03 -11.47 0.73
CA MET A 78 9.91 -11.54 -0.44
C MET A 78 9.30 -12.44 -1.52
N GLY A 79 9.21 -11.90 -2.74
CA GLY A 79 8.68 -12.63 -3.89
C GLY A 79 7.15 -12.63 -4.01
N PHE A 80 6.42 -11.93 -3.13
CA PHE A 80 4.95 -11.82 -3.23
C PHE A 80 4.51 -11.38 -4.64
N VAL A 81 4.98 -10.22 -5.11
CA VAL A 81 4.62 -9.68 -6.42
C VAL A 81 5.02 -10.63 -7.56
N GLN A 82 6.20 -11.26 -7.45
CA GLN A 82 6.70 -12.19 -8.49
C GLN A 82 5.79 -13.41 -8.63
N ARG A 83 5.41 -14.03 -7.49
CA ARG A 83 4.63 -15.28 -7.46
C ARG A 83 3.12 -15.07 -7.57
N THR A 84 2.67 -13.84 -7.61
CA THR A 84 1.25 -13.51 -7.70
C THR A 84 0.94 -12.71 -8.97
N LEU A 85 1.19 -11.41 -8.92
CA LEU A 85 0.86 -10.46 -9.98
C LEU A 85 1.64 -10.75 -11.29
N ARG A 86 2.96 -10.99 -11.17
CA ARG A 86 3.83 -11.22 -12.34
C ARG A 86 3.59 -12.57 -13.03
N GLU A 87 3.17 -13.57 -12.29
CA GLU A 87 2.76 -14.87 -12.84
C GLU A 87 1.34 -14.86 -13.41
N GLY A 88 0.61 -13.74 -13.34
CA GLY A 88 -0.74 -13.60 -13.88
C GLY A 88 -1.82 -14.30 -13.06
N ASN A 89 -1.52 -14.70 -11.81
CA ASN A 89 -2.46 -15.35 -10.91
C ASN A 89 -3.56 -14.39 -10.41
N CYS A 90 -3.30 -13.11 -10.45
CA CYS A 90 -4.18 -12.00 -10.07
C CYS A 90 -3.86 -10.77 -10.92
N ASP A 91 -4.66 -9.70 -10.85
CA ASP A 91 -4.53 -8.53 -11.73
C ASP A 91 -4.23 -7.23 -10.97
N VAL A 92 -4.34 -7.24 -9.66
CA VAL A 92 -4.12 -6.07 -8.83
C VAL A 92 -3.67 -6.46 -7.43
N VAL A 93 -2.74 -5.67 -6.87
CA VAL A 93 -2.42 -5.63 -5.44
C VAL A 93 -3.06 -4.37 -4.87
N ILE A 94 -3.96 -4.50 -3.89
CA ILE A 94 -4.49 -3.39 -3.12
C ILE A 94 -3.44 -3.01 -2.05
N GLY A 95 -3.30 -1.76 -1.68
CA GLY A 95 -2.42 -1.39 -0.57
C GLY A 95 -0.92 -1.44 -0.87
N TYR A 96 -0.48 -0.92 -2.01
CA TYR A 96 0.92 -0.91 -2.40
C TYR A 96 1.55 0.47 -2.22
N ALA A 97 2.70 0.55 -1.55
CA ALA A 97 3.40 1.82 -1.35
C ALA A 97 3.90 2.38 -2.69
N GLN A 98 3.68 3.67 -2.92
CA GLN A 98 4.13 4.35 -4.14
C GLN A 98 5.65 4.40 -4.25
N GLY A 99 6.18 4.08 -5.43
CA GLY A 99 7.60 4.21 -5.76
C GLY A 99 8.37 2.90 -5.80
N ASP A 100 7.73 1.76 -5.57
CA ASP A 100 8.34 0.46 -5.78
C ASP A 100 8.28 0.07 -7.27
N GLU A 101 9.42 -0.34 -7.83
CA GLU A 101 9.58 -0.66 -9.24
C GLU A 101 9.08 -2.07 -9.64
N LEU A 102 8.71 -2.89 -8.66
CA LEU A 102 8.19 -4.25 -8.94
C LEU A 102 6.83 -4.22 -9.61
N VAL A 103 6.08 -3.16 -9.44
CA VAL A 103 4.75 -2.94 -10.01
C VAL A 103 4.66 -1.59 -10.70
N GLN A 104 3.67 -1.44 -11.59
CA GLN A 104 3.23 -0.12 -12.01
C GLN A 104 2.20 0.41 -11.00
N ASN A 105 2.50 1.51 -10.35
CA ASN A 105 1.59 2.14 -9.39
C ASN A 105 0.46 2.91 -10.12
N THR A 106 -0.76 2.81 -9.59
CA THR A 106 -1.85 3.74 -9.91
C THR A 106 -1.57 5.12 -9.30
N ASN A 107 -2.49 6.08 -9.47
CA ASN A 107 -2.55 7.22 -8.56
C ASN A 107 -2.75 6.69 -7.14
N HIS A 108 -2.16 7.37 -6.15
CA HIS A 108 -2.45 7.04 -4.77
C HIS A 108 -3.92 7.39 -4.45
N TYR A 109 -4.50 6.65 -3.55
CA TYR A 109 -5.88 6.84 -3.14
C TYR A 109 -6.04 7.08 -1.63
N TYR A 110 -4.95 6.92 -0.87
CA TYR A 110 -4.81 7.46 0.47
C TYR A 110 -3.32 7.63 0.82
N THR A 111 -3.07 8.46 1.80
CA THR A 111 -1.77 8.61 2.45
C THR A 111 -1.93 8.27 3.92
N SER A 112 -1.01 7.50 4.46
CA SER A 112 -0.99 7.17 5.88
C SER A 112 0.41 7.32 6.45
N VAL A 113 0.51 7.26 7.78
CA VAL A 113 1.71 7.64 8.53
C VAL A 113 2.00 6.64 9.63
N TYR A 114 3.27 6.50 10.00
CA TYR A 114 3.65 5.87 11.25
C TYR A 114 3.18 6.69 12.43
N GLY A 115 2.86 6.04 13.53
CA GLY A 115 2.46 6.71 14.75
C GLY A 115 3.05 6.02 15.98
N ILE A 116 2.94 6.70 17.09
CA ILE A 116 3.31 6.17 18.39
C ILE A 116 2.05 5.67 19.09
N VAL A 117 2.10 4.43 19.57
CA VAL A 117 1.07 3.84 20.42
C VAL A 117 1.52 3.94 21.87
N THR A 118 0.65 4.47 22.72
CA THR A 118 0.88 4.63 24.16
C THR A 118 -0.39 4.27 24.92
N ARG A 119 -0.28 4.10 26.22
CA ARG A 119 -1.47 4.03 27.08
C ARG A 119 -2.14 5.39 27.16
N ARG A 120 -3.48 5.41 27.12
CA ARG A 120 -4.29 6.64 27.20
C ARG A 120 -4.12 7.39 28.51
N ASP A 121 -4.00 6.65 29.61
CA ASP A 121 -3.81 7.14 30.98
C ASP A 121 -2.34 7.29 31.40
N GLY A 122 -1.41 6.99 30.49
CA GLY A 122 0.03 7.00 30.76
C GLY A 122 0.66 8.38 30.65
N SER A 123 1.85 8.53 31.25
CA SER A 123 2.67 9.75 31.18
C SER A 123 3.10 10.11 29.75
N LEU A 124 3.06 9.15 28.83
CA LEU A 124 3.42 9.32 27.41
C LEU A 124 2.23 9.64 26.50
N ALA A 125 1.02 9.79 27.03
CA ALA A 125 -0.20 10.01 26.25
C ALA A 125 -0.18 11.26 25.36
N LYS A 126 0.71 12.22 25.64
CA LYS A 126 0.86 13.48 24.89
C LYS A 126 2.10 13.51 23.97
N VAL A 127 2.86 12.43 23.91
CA VAL A 127 4.05 12.34 23.07
C VAL A 127 3.62 12.25 21.60
N ASP A 128 4.08 13.19 20.78
CA ASP A 128 3.77 13.33 19.37
C ASP A 128 5.01 13.36 18.45
N ARG A 129 6.22 13.17 19.04
CA ARG A 129 7.50 13.15 18.32
C ARG A 129 8.50 12.21 18.95
N LEU A 130 9.38 11.63 18.14
CA LEU A 130 10.38 10.66 18.58
C LEU A 130 11.57 11.30 19.33
N SER A 131 11.71 12.62 19.25
CA SER A 131 12.72 13.38 20.01
C SER A 131 12.29 13.74 21.43
N ASP A 132 11.07 13.35 21.87
CA ASP A 132 10.57 13.65 23.22
C ASP A 132 11.47 13.01 24.28
N PRO A 133 11.99 13.79 25.25
CA PRO A 133 12.86 13.28 26.32
C PRO A 133 12.24 12.17 27.18
N ALA A 134 10.91 12.15 27.31
CA ALA A 134 10.20 11.13 28.10
C ALA A 134 10.42 9.71 27.55
N LEU A 135 10.68 9.57 26.25
CA LEU A 135 10.96 8.29 25.61
C LEU A 135 12.30 7.65 26.07
N LYS A 136 13.23 8.43 26.62
CA LYS A 136 14.51 7.91 27.12
C LYS A 136 14.38 7.03 28.36
N ALA A 137 13.27 7.15 29.07
CA ALA A 137 13.05 6.43 30.33
C ALA A 137 12.31 5.10 30.16
N VAL A 138 11.89 4.74 28.94
CA VAL A 138 11.02 3.58 28.68
C VAL A 138 11.54 2.71 27.55
N GLY A 139 11.10 1.45 27.54
CA GLY A 139 11.23 0.57 26.37
C GLY A 139 10.30 1.01 25.24
N ILE A 140 10.73 0.87 23.98
CA ILE A 140 9.98 1.28 22.80
C ILE A 140 9.92 0.11 21.83
N GLY A 141 8.71 -0.40 21.58
CA GLY A 141 8.45 -1.42 20.58
C GLY A 141 8.59 -0.85 19.17
N VAL A 142 9.27 -1.57 18.28
CA VAL A 142 9.44 -1.18 16.88
C VAL A 142 9.67 -2.40 16.00
N VAL A 143 9.17 -2.38 14.77
CA VAL A 143 9.50 -3.43 13.81
C VAL A 143 10.86 -3.15 13.19
N ALA A 144 11.76 -4.14 13.25
CA ALA A 144 13.13 -4.02 12.73
C ALA A 144 13.15 -3.73 11.22
N GLY A 145 14.10 -2.92 10.77
CA GLY A 145 14.23 -2.57 9.34
C GLY A 145 13.22 -1.55 8.82
N THR A 146 12.31 -1.06 9.68
CA THR A 146 11.35 -0.02 9.29
C THR A 146 11.90 1.41 9.51
N PRO A 147 11.35 2.44 8.82
CA PRO A 147 11.76 3.83 9.00
C PRO A 147 11.84 4.31 10.45
N PRO A 148 10.87 4.02 11.33
CA PRO A 148 10.93 4.41 12.74
C PRO A 148 12.17 3.92 13.47
N ALA A 149 12.65 2.70 13.20
CA ALA A 149 13.85 2.17 13.85
C ALA A 149 15.08 3.07 13.57
N THR A 150 15.19 3.62 12.36
CA THR A 150 16.25 4.57 12.00
C THR A 150 16.11 5.90 12.76
N HIS A 151 14.89 6.42 12.89
CA HIS A 151 14.63 7.65 13.66
C HIS A 151 14.94 7.47 15.13
N LEU A 152 14.49 6.39 15.76
CA LEU A 152 14.78 6.06 17.15
C LEU A 152 16.29 5.95 17.40
N ALA A 153 17.02 5.26 16.52
CA ALA A 153 18.47 5.17 16.63
C ALA A 153 19.15 6.53 16.56
N ARG A 154 18.75 7.42 15.64
CA ARG A 154 19.27 8.79 15.52
C ARG A 154 18.92 9.67 16.73
N ALA A 155 17.77 9.47 17.35
CA ALA A 155 17.37 10.13 18.59
C ALA A 155 18.13 9.62 19.83
N GLY A 156 19.06 8.67 19.66
CA GLY A 156 19.82 8.07 20.74
C GLY A 156 19.02 7.05 21.58
N LEU A 157 17.90 6.55 21.02
CA LEU A 157 16.98 5.62 21.69
C LEU A 157 17.26 4.16 21.33
N ALA A 158 18.35 3.86 20.61
CA ALA A 158 18.72 2.49 20.24
C ALA A 158 18.75 1.50 21.45
N PRO A 159 19.26 1.86 22.63
CA PRO A 159 19.24 0.98 23.79
C PRO A 159 17.84 0.69 24.35
N ASN A 160 16.88 1.55 24.01
CA ASN A 160 15.49 1.44 24.46
C ASN A 160 14.62 0.61 23.51
N MET A 161 15.11 0.32 22.29
CA MET A 161 14.30 -0.39 21.29
C MET A 161 14.12 -1.86 21.66
N ARG A 162 12.87 -2.30 21.57
CA ARG A 162 12.47 -3.70 21.53
C ARG A 162 12.03 -4.01 20.11
N GLY A 163 12.89 -4.70 19.36
CA GLY A 163 12.66 -5.06 17.97
C GLY A 163 11.72 -6.26 17.83
N ALA A 164 10.78 -6.17 16.89
CA ALA A 164 10.05 -7.32 16.37
C ALA A 164 10.47 -7.56 14.91
N ASP A 165 10.38 -8.81 14.45
CA ASP A 165 10.77 -9.15 13.09
C ASP A 165 9.75 -8.64 12.06
N LEU A 166 10.26 -8.14 10.93
CA LEU A 166 9.42 -7.64 9.83
C LEU A 166 8.79 -8.80 9.03
N PHE A 167 9.56 -9.86 8.81
CA PHE A 167 9.14 -11.01 8.02
C PHE A 167 8.96 -12.22 8.93
N VAL A 168 7.71 -12.55 9.18
CA VAL A 168 7.28 -13.67 10.03
C VAL A 168 6.20 -14.48 9.32
N ASP A 169 5.96 -15.68 9.79
CA ASP A 169 4.77 -16.44 9.39
C ASP A 169 3.54 -15.97 10.16
N ARG A 170 2.80 -15.02 9.58
CA ARG A 170 1.61 -14.41 10.20
C ARG A 170 0.45 -15.39 10.48
N ARG A 171 0.57 -16.64 10.06
CA ARG A 171 -0.39 -17.69 10.43
C ARG A 171 -0.20 -18.16 11.86
N VAL A 172 0.98 -17.95 12.43
CA VAL A 172 1.38 -18.43 13.78
C VAL A 172 2.01 -17.35 14.65
N GLU A 173 2.39 -16.21 14.08
CA GLU A 173 3.03 -15.10 14.77
C GLU A 173 2.28 -13.78 14.50
N ASP A 174 2.09 -12.96 15.54
CA ASP A 174 1.53 -11.60 15.41
C ASP A 174 2.44 -10.57 16.10
N PRO A 175 3.59 -10.22 15.48
CA PRO A 175 4.52 -9.27 16.07
C PRO A 175 3.89 -7.91 16.41
N MET A 176 2.89 -7.49 15.64
CA MET A 176 2.14 -6.26 15.92
C MET A 176 1.29 -6.38 17.17
N GLY A 177 0.58 -7.50 17.33
CA GLY A 177 -0.20 -7.79 18.52
C GLY A 177 0.68 -7.86 19.77
N ASP A 178 1.84 -8.52 19.67
CA ASP A 178 2.79 -8.63 20.78
C ASP A 178 3.31 -7.26 21.21
N LEU A 179 3.68 -6.38 20.25
CA LEU A 179 4.12 -5.02 20.57
C LEU A 179 3.02 -4.16 21.20
N LEU A 180 1.77 -4.34 20.79
CA LEU A 180 0.63 -3.65 21.42
C LEU A 180 0.37 -4.18 22.85
N GLU A 181 0.48 -5.49 23.06
CA GLU A 181 0.34 -6.09 24.40
C GLU A 181 1.46 -5.65 25.35
N ASP A 182 2.70 -5.51 24.86
CA ASP A 182 3.80 -4.96 25.63
C ASP A 182 3.53 -3.53 26.13
N VAL A 183 2.88 -2.70 25.32
CA VAL A 183 2.46 -1.36 25.74
C VAL A 183 1.32 -1.44 26.75
N ARG A 184 0.34 -2.30 26.52
CA ARG A 184 -0.83 -2.47 27.41
C ARG A 184 -0.40 -2.97 28.80
N SER A 185 0.45 -3.98 28.84
CA SER A 185 0.97 -4.54 30.10
C SER A 185 2.00 -3.64 30.77
N GLY A 186 2.54 -2.63 30.09
CA GLY A 186 3.61 -1.77 30.58
C GLY A 186 5.02 -2.40 30.46
N ALA A 187 5.18 -3.50 29.75
CA ALA A 187 6.50 -4.08 29.42
C ALA A 187 7.33 -3.13 28.56
N THR A 188 6.65 -2.34 27.72
CA THR A 188 7.20 -1.15 27.07
C THR A 188 6.32 0.06 27.35
N GLY A 189 6.89 1.29 27.28
CA GLY A 189 6.11 2.51 27.46
C GLY A 189 5.41 2.98 26.20
N ALA A 190 5.93 2.59 25.04
CA ALA A 190 5.43 2.98 23.73
C ALA A 190 5.75 1.92 22.68
N ALA A 191 5.05 1.98 21.53
CA ALA A 191 5.46 1.29 20.31
C ALA A 191 5.31 2.24 19.11
N VAL A 192 6.24 2.18 18.14
CA VAL A 192 6.17 3.01 16.92
C VAL A 192 5.86 2.13 15.73
N LEU A 193 4.64 2.27 15.21
CA LEU A 193 4.02 1.30 14.33
C LEU A 193 3.41 1.96 13.09
N TRP A 194 3.25 1.17 12.00
CA TRP A 194 2.57 1.60 10.79
C TRP A 194 1.08 1.82 11.03
N GLY A 195 0.57 3.02 10.71
CA GLY A 195 -0.80 3.43 11.00
C GLY A 195 -1.88 2.48 10.52
N PRO A 196 -1.88 2.02 9.26
CA PRO A 196 -2.86 1.06 8.75
C PRO A 196 -2.87 -0.31 9.45
N LEU A 197 -1.79 -0.67 10.15
CA LEU A 197 -1.74 -1.89 10.96
C LEU A 197 -2.13 -1.65 12.42
N ALA A 198 -1.73 -0.50 12.99
CA ALA A 198 -1.96 -0.19 14.39
C ALA A 198 -3.31 0.52 14.63
N GLY A 199 -3.66 1.50 13.78
CA GLY A 199 -4.88 2.31 13.96
C GLY A 199 -6.14 1.47 14.11
N PRO A 200 -6.43 0.52 13.18
CA PRO A 200 -7.60 -0.36 13.30
C PRO A 200 -7.61 -1.21 14.58
N ARG A 201 -6.44 -1.59 15.10
CA ARG A 201 -6.32 -2.42 16.31
C ARG A 201 -6.52 -1.65 17.60
N VAL A 202 -6.28 -0.33 17.57
CA VAL A 202 -6.41 0.53 18.77
C VAL A 202 -7.61 1.48 18.71
N LYS A 203 -8.35 1.51 17.59
CA LYS A 203 -9.51 2.40 17.40
C LYS A 203 -10.50 2.33 18.57
N ASP A 204 -10.91 1.13 18.92
CA ASP A 204 -11.90 0.87 19.96
C ASP A 204 -11.27 0.31 21.25
N ASP A 205 -9.93 0.39 21.36
CA ASP A 205 -9.21 -0.06 22.54
C ASP A 205 -9.35 0.97 23.67
N PRO A 206 -9.84 0.59 24.85
CA PRO A 206 -10.01 1.51 25.96
C PRO A 206 -8.68 1.99 26.57
N ASP A 207 -7.64 1.18 26.47
CA ASP A 207 -6.36 1.41 27.16
C ASP A 207 -5.31 2.08 26.27
N LEU A 208 -5.36 1.80 24.96
CA LEU A 208 -4.36 2.26 24.00
C LEU A 208 -4.86 3.42 23.14
N GLN A 209 -3.94 4.24 22.70
CA GLN A 209 -4.17 5.27 21.70
C GLN A 209 -3.06 5.30 20.66
N PHE A 210 -3.40 5.73 19.44
CA PHE A 210 -2.47 5.97 18.34
C PHE A 210 -2.33 7.47 18.11
N THR A 211 -1.10 7.97 18.17
CA THR A 211 -0.77 9.38 17.86
C THR A 211 0.07 9.43 16.59
N PRO A 212 -0.42 10.03 15.49
CA PRO A 212 0.32 10.17 14.25
C PRO A 212 1.61 10.98 14.43
N LEU A 213 2.71 10.55 13.81
CA LEU A 213 4.00 11.25 13.83
C LEU A 213 4.08 12.22 12.64
N LEU A 214 3.51 13.42 12.82
CA LEU A 214 3.41 14.44 11.76
C LEU A 214 4.59 15.43 11.72
N HIS A 215 5.45 15.42 12.74
CA HIS A 215 6.50 16.42 12.94
C HIS A 215 7.91 15.91 12.68
N GLU A 216 8.05 14.71 12.11
CA GLU A 216 9.34 14.10 11.81
C GLU A 216 9.77 14.46 10.37
N GLU A 217 10.67 15.46 10.26
CA GLU A 217 11.10 15.98 8.95
C GLU A 217 12.31 15.22 8.35
N ALA A 218 13.02 14.46 9.20
CA ALA A 218 14.23 13.75 8.76
C ALA A 218 13.91 12.55 7.85
N SER A 219 14.84 12.21 6.95
CA SER A 219 14.77 10.96 6.19
C SER A 219 15.18 9.75 7.07
N PRO A 220 14.60 8.57 6.85
CA PRO A 220 13.53 8.22 5.91
C PRO A 220 12.17 8.79 6.30
N ARG A 221 11.28 9.01 5.32
CA ARG A 221 9.91 9.50 5.58
C ARG A 221 9.14 8.52 6.44
N LEU A 222 8.25 9.06 7.31
CA LEU A 222 7.34 8.26 8.13
C LEU A 222 5.91 8.19 7.58
N PHE A 223 5.66 8.74 6.40
CA PHE A 223 4.37 8.64 5.70
C PHE A 223 4.55 8.06 4.30
N PHE A 224 3.52 7.37 3.83
CA PHE A 224 3.54 6.74 2.51
C PHE A 224 2.20 6.93 1.81
N ARG A 225 2.29 7.26 0.52
CA ARG A 225 1.16 7.26 -0.40
C ARG A 225 0.88 5.85 -0.85
N ILE A 226 -0.35 5.42 -0.71
CA ILE A 226 -0.77 4.06 -1.02
C ILE A 226 -1.53 4.04 -2.34
N THR A 227 -1.14 3.11 -3.18
CA THR A 227 -1.61 2.91 -4.55
C THR A 227 -2.10 1.48 -4.73
N MET A 228 -2.70 1.20 -5.86
CA MET A 228 -2.80 -0.16 -6.36
C MET A 228 -1.59 -0.47 -7.23
N GLY A 229 -1.09 -1.71 -7.13
CA GLY A 229 -0.04 -2.23 -8.00
C GLY A 229 -0.62 -3.09 -9.12
N VAL A 230 -0.24 -2.80 -10.37
CA VAL A 230 -0.59 -3.61 -11.56
C VAL A 230 0.68 -4.01 -12.31
N ARG A 231 0.57 -4.93 -13.27
CA ARG A 231 1.71 -5.29 -14.14
C ARG A 231 2.15 -4.07 -14.96
N PRO A 232 3.45 -3.88 -15.21
CA PRO A 232 3.97 -2.73 -15.95
C PRO A 232 3.40 -2.57 -17.35
N GLU A 233 3.03 -3.68 -18.00
CA GLU A 233 2.52 -3.73 -19.36
C GLU A 233 1.05 -3.28 -19.45
N GLU A 234 0.31 -3.30 -18.36
CA GLU A 234 -1.16 -3.08 -18.32
C GLU A 234 -1.53 -1.60 -18.13
N GLN A 235 -1.21 -0.79 -19.12
CA GLN A 235 -1.45 0.66 -19.08
C GLN A 235 -2.94 1.04 -19.15
N GLU A 236 -3.76 0.26 -19.84
CA GLU A 236 -5.21 0.49 -19.91
C GLU A 236 -5.89 0.17 -18.60
N TRP A 237 -5.52 -0.96 -18.00
CA TRP A 237 -6.00 -1.33 -16.67
C TRP A 237 -5.66 -0.28 -15.62
N LYS A 238 -4.41 0.20 -15.61
CA LYS A 238 -3.99 1.31 -14.74
C LYS A 238 -4.85 2.56 -14.95
N ARG A 239 -5.15 2.95 -16.21
CA ARG A 239 -6.01 4.12 -16.50
C ARG A 239 -7.43 3.93 -15.99
N GLU A 240 -7.98 2.72 -16.13
CA GLU A 240 -9.31 2.37 -15.63
C GLU A 240 -9.36 2.47 -14.10
N LEU A 241 -8.37 1.88 -13.39
CA LEU A 241 -8.26 1.98 -11.93
C LEU A 241 -8.07 3.42 -11.46
N ASN A 242 -7.26 4.23 -12.13
CA ASN A 242 -7.12 5.65 -11.81
C ASN A 242 -8.44 6.42 -11.95
N SER A 243 -9.24 6.08 -12.96
CA SER A 243 -10.57 6.66 -13.14
C SER A 243 -11.54 6.20 -12.05
N LEU A 244 -11.47 4.93 -11.68
CA LEU A 244 -12.25 4.33 -10.60
C LEU A 244 -11.96 5.01 -9.25
N ILE A 245 -10.68 5.18 -8.91
CA ILE A 245 -10.23 5.88 -7.69
C ILE A 245 -10.83 7.29 -7.64
N ARG A 246 -10.63 8.09 -8.69
CA ARG A 246 -11.13 9.49 -8.73
C ARG A 246 -12.64 9.61 -8.54
N ARG A 247 -13.41 8.70 -9.11
CA ARG A 247 -14.88 8.75 -9.02
C ARG A 247 -15.44 8.28 -7.67
N ASN A 248 -14.63 7.56 -6.91
CA ASN A 248 -15.09 6.87 -5.71
C ASN A 248 -14.30 7.24 -4.45
N GLN A 249 -13.59 8.38 -4.46
CA GLN A 249 -12.71 8.76 -3.35
C GLN A 249 -13.42 8.83 -2.02
N ASP A 250 -14.65 9.37 -1.98
CA ASP A 250 -15.43 9.48 -0.74
C ASP A 250 -15.76 8.08 -0.15
N GLY A 251 -16.14 7.13 -1.00
CA GLY A 251 -16.41 5.76 -0.55
C GLY A 251 -15.13 5.05 -0.06
N ILE A 252 -14.00 5.29 -0.70
CA ILE A 252 -12.70 4.79 -0.26
C ILE A 252 -12.36 5.36 1.13
N ASN A 253 -12.45 6.67 1.30
CA ASN A 253 -12.17 7.36 2.56
C ASN A 253 -13.07 6.83 3.68
N GLN A 254 -14.36 6.63 3.40
CA GLN A 254 -15.30 6.10 4.38
C GLN A 254 -14.91 4.69 4.86
N ILE A 255 -14.54 3.78 3.94
CA ILE A 255 -14.10 2.43 4.29
C ILE A 255 -12.84 2.47 5.17
N LEU A 256 -11.87 3.32 4.83
CA LEU A 256 -10.63 3.46 5.58
C LEU A 256 -10.86 4.08 6.97
N HIS A 257 -11.69 5.12 7.05
CA HIS A 257 -12.09 5.77 8.29
C HIS A 257 -12.83 4.78 9.22
N ASP A 258 -13.80 4.04 8.67
CA ASP A 258 -14.56 3.04 9.44
C ASP A 258 -13.67 1.92 9.96
N ALA A 259 -12.60 1.60 9.24
CA ALA A 259 -11.60 0.67 9.70
C ALA A 259 -10.65 1.26 10.76
N GLY A 260 -10.61 2.57 10.94
CA GLY A 260 -9.67 3.24 11.85
C GLY A 260 -8.27 3.44 11.26
N VAL A 261 -8.14 3.43 9.94
CA VAL A 261 -6.89 3.76 9.25
C VAL A 261 -6.61 5.25 9.40
N PRO A 262 -5.48 5.68 9.97
CA PRO A 262 -5.16 7.09 10.08
C PRO A 262 -4.82 7.66 8.69
N LEU A 263 -5.66 8.59 8.23
CA LEU A 263 -5.48 9.28 6.96
C LEU A 263 -4.79 10.62 7.20
N VAL A 264 -3.83 10.94 6.33
CA VAL A 264 -3.11 12.22 6.37
C VAL A 264 -3.07 12.85 4.98
N ASP A 265 -2.77 14.15 4.93
CA ASP A 265 -2.53 14.86 3.68
C ASP A 265 -1.35 14.27 2.89
N ASP A 266 -1.19 14.67 1.64
CA ASP A 266 -0.14 14.16 0.74
C ASP A 266 1.29 14.43 1.24
N TYR A 267 1.45 15.26 2.23
CA TYR A 267 2.73 15.64 2.81
C TYR A 267 2.98 15.01 4.18
N GLY A 268 2.00 14.27 4.73
CA GLY A 268 2.09 13.65 6.05
C GLY A 268 2.10 14.66 7.21
N LYS A 269 1.48 15.84 7.03
CA LYS A 269 1.53 16.95 7.99
C LYS A 269 0.23 17.21 8.73
N GLU A 270 -0.89 16.79 8.17
CA GLU A 270 -2.21 17.02 8.72
C GLU A 270 -3.04 15.74 8.69
N VAL A 271 -3.77 15.46 9.77
CA VAL A 271 -4.73 14.37 9.82
C VAL A 271 -5.97 14.78 9.04
N LEU A 272 -6.43 13.93 8.15
CA LEU A 272 -7.68 14.12 7.42
C LEU A 272 -8.86 13.60 8.26
N PRO A 273 -10.03 14.28 8.17
CA PRO A 273 -11.23 13.88 8.89
C PRO A 273 -11.80 12.54 8.42
#